data_ce8ddf1ca20979f68b2d8ed0623158cb
#
_entry.id   ce8ddf1ca20979f68b2d8ed0623158cb
#
_cell.length_a   1.000
_cell.length_b   1.000
_cell.length_c   1.000
_cell.angle_alpha   90.00
_cell.angle_beta   90.00
_cell.angle_gamma   90.00
#
_symmetry.space_group_name_H-M   'P 1'
#
loop_
_entity.id
_entity.type
_entity.pdbx_description
1 polymer ?
#
loop_
_entity_poly.entity_id
_entity_poly.type
_entity_poly.pdbx_seq_one_letter_code
_entity_poly.pdbx_strand_id
1 'polypeptide(L)'
;MKRTTNTALKKNGSTAKPKTQPTVVERPGSWHLARTETERRLSDFEFGLERLAQAYYRWKAACLAAVCDVPLTGDDVAVLNVVRMGDEPKRLSEIGQLLNRVDVPNLQYATRKLVRSGLIETEGSSSRKETRYRATATGHSVTEAYAALRAATLPPMLEALDGWAAKSETTSIQLDLISSLYAQAAQVAITRRHQP
;
A
#
# COMPACT_ATOMS: atom_id res chain seq x y z
N MET A 1 -41.41 47.98 -44.21
CA MET A 1 -41.22 46.50 -44.12
C MET A 1 -39.75 46.26 -43.87
N LYS A 2 -39.33 45.98 -42.64
CA LYS A 2 -37.98 45.55 -42.28
C LYS A 2 -38.11 44.37 -41.34
N ARG A 3 -37.67 43.18 -41.78
CA ARG A 3 -37.64 41.92 -41.00
C ARG A 3 -36.37 41.94 -40.14
N THR A 4 -36.53 41.84 -38.83
CA THR A 4 -35.46 41.61 -37.88
C THR A 4 -35.32 40.10 -37.62
N THR A 5 -34.18 39.52 -38.01
CA THR A 5 -33.82 38.15 -37.73
C THR A 5 -33.12 38.07 -36.37
N ASN A 6 -33.72 37.35 -35.44
CA ASN A 6 -33.21 37.16 -34.11
C ASN A 6 -32.40 35.83 -34.12
N THR A 7 -31.06 35.93 -33.97
CA THR A 7 -30.16 34.81 -33.91
C THR A 7 -29.96 34.41 -32.46
N ALA A 8 -30.57 33.33 -32.05
CA ALA A 8 -30.40 32.74 -30.71
C ALA A 8 -29.07 32.03 -30.60
N LEU A 9 -28.19 32.47 -29.69
CA LEU A 9 -26.96 31.78 -29.31
C LEU A 9 -27.31 30.49 -28.51
N LYS A 10 -26.93 29.33 -29.06
CA LYS A 10 -26.94 28.07 -28.35
C LYS A 10 -25.84 28.07 -27.30
N LYS A 11 -26.21 28.02 -26.02
CA LYS A 11 -25.31 27.72 -24.91
C LYS A 11 -24.89 26.24 -24.99
N ASN A 12 -23.60 25.99 -25.22
CA ASN A 12 -23.00 24.68 -25.09
C ASN A 12 -23.02 24.26 -23.61
N GLY A 13 -23.87 23.31 -23.27
CA GLY A 13 -23.88 22.66 -21.99
C GLY A 13 -22.62 21.73 -21.84
N SER A 14 -21.73 22.11 -20.96
CA SER A 14 -20.64 21.24 -20.53
C SER A 14 -21.22 20.02 -19.83
N THR A 15 -21.17 18.86 -20.48
CA THR A 15 -21.51 17.57 -19.87
C THR A 15 -20.37 17.14 -18.96
N ALA A 16 -20.50 17.43 -17.66
CA ALA A 16 -19.63 16.86 -16.65
C ALA A 16 -19.73 15.32 -16.71
N LYS A 17 -18.60 14.63 -16.91
CA LYS A 17 -18.51 13.17 -16.86
C LYS A 17 -19.07 12.69 -15.51
N PRO A 18 -19.88 11.63 -15.47
CA PRO A 18 -20.39 11.09 -14.23
C PRO A 18 -19.20 10.65 -13.36
N LYS A 19 -19.11 11.17 -12.14
CA LYS A 19 -18.15 10.70 -11.13
C LYS A 19 -18.54 9.27 -10.81
N THR A 20 -17.72 8.30 -11.23
CA THR A 20 -17.91 6.89 -10.88
C THR A 20 -17.73 6.76 -9.37
N GLN A 21 -18.82 6.60 -8.64
CA GLN A 21 -18.74 6.32 -7.21
C GLN A 21 -18.17 4.92 -7.00
N PRO A 22 -17.29 4.72 -6.02
CA PRO A 22 -16.76 3.41 -5.72
C PRO A 22 -17.89 2.47 -5.31
N THR A 23 -17.96 1.30 -5.95
CA THR A 23 -18.97 0.28 -5.66
C THR A 23 -18.67 -0.37 -4.31
N VAL A 24 -19.57 -0.24 -3.36
CA VAL A 24 -19.52 -0.99 -2.10
C VAL A 24 -19.90 -2.44 -2.39
N VAL A 25 -19.03 -3.37 -2.01
CA VAL A 25 -19.28 -4.81 -2.21
C VAL A 25 -20.25 -5.30 -1.14
N GLU A 26 -21.35 -5.91 -1.56
CA GLU A 26 -22.26 -6.62 -0.65
C GLU A 26 -21.49 -7.75 0.06
N ARG A 27 -21.71 -7.87 1.37
CA ARG A 27 -21.06 -8.86 2.21
C ARG A 27 -21.97 -10.04 2.45
N PRO A 28 -21.45 -11.29 2.51
CA PRO A 28 -22.24 -12.44 2.92
C PRO A 28 -22.90 -12.21 4.28
N GLY A 29 -24.16 -12.58 4.41
CA GLY A 29 -24.96 -12.27 5.60
C GLY A 29 -24.55 -12.99 6.88
N SER A 30 -23.72 -14.05 6.81
CA SER A 30 -23.24 -14.77 7.99
C SER A 30 -21.83 -15.32 7.78
N TRP A 31 -21.00 -15.16 8.81
CA TRP A 31 -19.66 -15.74 8.88
C TRP A 31 -19.64 -16.77 10.02
N HIS A 32 -18.97 -17.90 9.80
CA HIS A 32 -18.73 -18.89 10.85
C HIS A 32 -17.92 -18.32 12.04
N LEU A 33 -17.20 -17.21 11.83
CA LEU A 33 -16.41 -16.49 12.84
C LEU A 33 -17.26 -15.55 13.71
N ALA A 34 -18.52 -15.29 13.35
CA ALA A 34 -19.34 -14.25 13.96
C ALA A 34 -20.54 -14.87 14.70
N ARG A 35 -20.42 -15.03 16.03
CA ARG A 35 -21.49 -15.52 16.92
C ARG A 35 -22.19 -14.38 17.66
N THR A 36 -21.49 -13.27 17.87
CA THR A 36 -21.99 -12.07 18.54
C THR A 36 -21.91 -10.87 17.60
N GLU A 37 -22.60 -9.79 17.94
CA GLU A 37 -22.54 -8.53 17.15
C GLU A 37 -21.12 -7.94 17.11
N THR A 38 -20.36 -8.06 18.22
CA THR A 38 -18.97 -7.62 18.26
C THR A 38 -18.08 -8.43 17.30
N GLU A 39 -18.24 -9.77 17.30
CA GLU A 39 -17.53 -10.64 16.37
C GLU A 39 -17.91 -10.38 14.91
N ARG A 40 -19.20 -10.07 14.65
CA ARG A 40 -19.65 -9.70 13.31
C ARG A 40 -18.96 -8.42 12.83
N ARG A 41 -18.89 -7.38 13.64
CA ARG A 41 -18.18 -6.13 13.30
C ARG A 41 -16.70 -6.36 13.06
N LEU A 42 -16.06 -7.21 13.86
CA LEU A 42 -14.66 -7.60 13.67
C LEU A 42 -14.48 -8.32 12.33
N SER A 43 -15.33 -9.32 12.04
CA SER A 43 -15.25 -10.07 10.76
C SER A 43 -15.47 -9.17 9.55
N ASP A 44 -16.39 -8.22 9.64
CA ASP A 44 -16.62 -7.21 8.58
C ASP A 44 -15.40 -6.32 8.36
N PHE A 45 -14.74 -5.91 9.44
CA PHE A 45 -13.52 -5.13 9.40
C PHE A 45 -12.36 -5.94 8.78
N GLU A 46 -12.14 -7.17 9.24
CA GLU A 46 -11.08 -8.07 8.73
C GLU A 46 -11.27 -8.37 7.25
N PHE A 47 -12.49 -8.60 6.80
CA PHE A 47 -12.78 -8.76 5.37
C PHE A 47 -12.43 -7.51 4.56
N GLY A 48 -12.72 -6.33 5.10
CA GLY A 48 -12.33 -5.06 4.49
C GLY A 48 -10.81 -4.90 4.41
N LEU A 49 -10.11 -5.27 5.48
CA LEU A 49 -8.64 -5.23 5.57
C LEU A 49 -7.99 -6.17 4.55
N GLU A 50 -8.45 -7.42 4.44
CA GLU A 50 -7.96 -8.38 3.44
C GLU A 50 -8.11 -7.84 2.00
N ARG A 51 -9.27 -7.32 1.67
CA ARG A 51 -9.53 -6.73 0.35
C ARG A 51 -8.66 -5.51 0.07
N LEU A 52 -8.49 -4.64 1.06
CA LEU A 52 -7.62 -3.46 0.96
C LEU A 52 -6.17 -3.87 0.76
N ALA A 53 -5.67 -4.83 1.53
CA ALA A 53 -4.31 -5.34 1.41
C ALA A 53 -4.05 -5.89 0.00
N GLN A 54 -4.97 -6.74 -0.52
CA GLN A 54 -4.85 -7.29 -1.87
C GLN A 54 -4.85 -6.20 -2.96
N ALA A 55 -5.73 -5.20 -2.84
CA ALA A 55 -5.79 -4.08 -3.78
C ALA A 55 -4.50 -3.24 -3.73
N TYR A 56 -4.02 -2.95 -2.53
CA TYR A 56 -2.81 -2.16 -2.29
C TYR A 56 -1.56 -2.84 -2.85
N TYR A 57 -1.38 -4.16 -2.60
CA TYR A 57 -0.23 -4.91 -3.12
C TYR A 57 -0.27 -5.04 -4.64
N ARG A 58 -1.44 -5.30 -5.23
CA ARG A 58 -1.59 -5.30 -6.70
C ARG A 58 -1.24 -3.95 -7.30
N TRP A 59 -1.75 -2.87 -6.70
CA TRP A 59 -1.47 -1.52 -7.18
C TRP A 59 0.03 -1.18 -7.10
N LYS A 60 0.70 -1.49 -5.99
CA LYS A 60 2.16 -1.29 -5.88
C LYS A 60 2.92 -2.01 -6.99
N ALA A 61 2.60 -3.29 -7.22
CA ALA A 61 3.25 -4.08 -8.26
C ALA A 61 2.98 -3.50 -9.66
N ALA A 62 1.73 -3.12 -9.96
CA ALA A 62 1.36 -2.53 -11.24
C ALA A 62 2.03 -1.16 -11.47
N CYS A 63 2.07 -0.32 -10.44
CA CYS A 63 2.72 0.99 -10.49
C CYS A 63 4.23 0.86 -10.78
N LEU A 64 4.91 -0.12 -10.14
CA LEU A 64 6.31 -0.36 -10.40
C LEU A 64 6.54 -0.95 -11.80
N ALA A 65 5.72 -1.92 -12.23
CA ALA A 65 5.83 -2.53 -13.56
C ALA A 65 5.66 -1.52 -14.71
N ALA A 66 5.01 -0.38 -14.45
CA ALA A 66 4.89 0.70 -15.43
C ALA A 66 6.18 1.53 -15.60
N VAL A 67 7.15 1.41 -14.70
CA VAL A 67 8.39 2.21 -14.69
C VAL A 67 9.67 1.35 -14.60
N CYS A 68 9.52 0.03 -14.47
CA CYS A 68 10.65 -0.89 -14.32
C CYS A 68 10.28 -2.28 -14.87
N ASP A 69 11.13 -2.84 -15.73
CA ASP A 69 10.91 -4.15 -16.36
C ASP A 69 11.21 -5.34 -15.42
N VAL A 70 11.72 -5.09 -14.22
CA VAL A 70 11.99 -6.15 -13.24
C VAL A 70 10.68 -6.64 -12.65
N PRO A 71 10.36 -7.96 -12.74
CA PRO A 71 9.11 -8.51 -12.22
C PRO A 71 9.13 -8.59 -10.68
N LEU A 72 8.68 -7.51 -10.02
CA LEU A 72 8.60 -7.39 -8.57
C LEU A 72 7.17 -7.53 -8.07
N THR A 73 7.00 -8.20 -6.93
CA THR A 73 5.73 -8.27 -6.21
C THR A 73 5.50 -7.01 -5.38
N GLY A 74 4.26 -6.81 -4.89
CA GLY A 74 3.98 -5.71 -3.98
C GLY A 74 4.81 -5.74 -2.68
N ASP A 75 5.22 -6.93 -2.23
CA ASP A 75 6.14 -7.12 -1.10
C ASP A 75 7.56 -6.66 -1.43
N ASP A 76 8.09 -7.03 -2.60
CA ASP A 76 9.40 -6.57 -3.06
C ASP A 76 9.44 -5.03 -3.16
N VAL A 77 8.35 -4.44 -3.68
CA VAL A 77 8.19 -2.98 -3.76
C VAL A 77 8.17 -2.33 -2.38
N ALA A 78 7.53 -2.96 -1.38
CA ALA A 78 7.54 -2.46 -0.01
C ALA A 78 8.96 -2.42 0.56
N VAL A 79 9.74 -3.49 0.36
CA VAL A 79 11.15 -3.56 0.78
C VAL A 79 11.99 -2.50 0.07
N LEU A 80 11.85 -2.35 -1.24
CA LEU A 80 12.57 -1.32 -2.01
C LEU A 80 12.29 0.10 -1.49
N ASN A 81 11.02 0.42 -1.27
CA ASN A 81 10.63 1.74 -0.77
C ASN A 81 11.16 2.00 0.65
N VAL A 82 11.20 0.99 1.53
CA VAL A 82 11.78 1.14 2.87
C VAL A 82 13.30 1.29 2.81
N VAL A 83 13.99 0.55 1.94
CA VAL A 83 15.43 0.74 1.73
C VAL A 83 15.74 2.15 1.24
N ARG A 84 14.91 2.70 0.35
CA ARG A 84 15.04 4.06 -0.18
C ARG A 84 14.68 5.17 0.82
N MET A 85 13.85 4.85 1.81
CA MET A 85 13.38 5.84 2.78
C MET A 85 14.52 6.45 3.59
N GLY A 86 14.67 7.79 3.54
CA GLY A 86 15.67 8.55 4.27
C GLY A 86 17.11 8.40 3.76
N ASP A 87 17.34 7.66 2.68
CA ASP A 87 18.64 7.43 2.02
C ASP A 87 19.73 6.76 2.87
N GLU A 88 19.44 6.42 4.12
CA GLU A 88 20.38 5.77 5.03
C GLU A 88 20.38 4.24 4.80
N PRO A 89 21.57 3.60 4.73
CA PRO A 89 21.67 2.14 4.61
C PRO A 89 21.03 1.44 5.81
N LYS A 90 20.18 0.45 5.55
CA LYS A 90 19.37 -0.25 6.57
C LYS A 90 19.75 -1.71 6.71
N ARG A 91 19.79 -2.21 7.95
CA ARG A 91 19.90 -3.64 8.22
C ARG A 91 18.59 -4.36 7.91
N LEU A 92 18.67 -5.68 7.68
CA LEU A 92 17.48 -6.50 7.45
C LEU A 92 16.47 -6.41 8.61
N SER A 93 16.96 -6.35 9.85
CA SER A 93 16.11 -6.19 11.04
C SER A 93 15.37 -4.85 11.07
N GLU A 94 16.03 -3.77 10.66
CA GLU A 94 15.43 -2.43 10.57
C GLU A 94 14.35 -2.40 9.50
N ILE A 95 14.60 -3.03 8.33
CA ILE A 95 13.60 -3.18 7.26
C ILE A 95 12.38 -3.96 7.77
N GLY A 96 12.62 -5.06 8.51
CA GLY A 96 11.55 -5.87 9.10
C GLY A 96 10.71 -5.08 10.10
N GLN A 97 11.35 -4.32 10.99
CA GLN A 97 10.66 -3.46 11.97
C GLN A 97 9.79 -2.39 11.30
N LEU A 98 10.35 -1.68 10.31
CA LEU A 98 9.63 -0.63 9.57
C LEU A 98 8.42 -1.18 8.79
N LEU A 99 8.48 -2.43 8.34
CA LEU A 99 7.37 -3.11 7.65
C LEU A 99 6.46 -3.92 8.59
N ASN A 100 6.73 -3.90 9.90
CA ASN A 100 6.07 -4.77 10.88
C ASN A 100 6.09 -6.26 10.48
N ARG A 101 7.26 -6.73 9.96
CA ARG A 101 7.46 -8.09 9.47
C ARG A 101 8.43 -8.88 10.33
N VAL A 102 8.04 -10.11 10.64
CA VAL A 102 8.85 -11.07 11.43
C VAL A 102 9.34 -12.25 10.59
N ASP A 103 8.91 -12.36 9.34
CA ASP A 103 9.21 -13.43 8.40
C ASP A 103 10.59 -13.24 7.72
N VAL A 104 11.65 -13.35 8.50
CA VAL A 104 13.04 -13.15 8.07
C VAL A 104 13.41 -13.86 6.75
N PRO A 105 12.99 -15.13 6.50
CA PRO A 105 13.30 -15.80 5.24
C PRO A 105 12.75 -15.08 4.01
N ASN A 106 11.52 -14.57 4.07
CA ASN A 106 10.90 -13.85 2.95
C ASN A 106 11.54 -12.47 2.76
N LEU A 107 11.91 -11.78 3.84
CA LEU A 107 12.68 -10.53 3.75
C LEU A 107 14.04 -10.76 3.09
N GLN A 108 14.74 -11.84 3.44
CA GLN A 108 16.00 -12.22 2.81
C GLN A 108 15.83 -12.59 1.33
N TYR A 109 14.71 -13.22 0.97
CA TYR A 109 14.42 -13.51 -0.43
C TYR A 109 14.19 -12.22 -1.23
N ALA A 110 13.38 -11.31 -0.72
CA ALA A 110 13.10 -10.02 -1.34
C ALA A 110 14.38 -9.18 -1.51
N THR A 111 15.20 -9.04 -0.45
CA THR A 111 16.46 -8.29 -0.55
C THR A 111 17.44 -8.91 -1.55
N ARG A 112 17.59 -10.25 -1.57
CA ARG A 112 18.44 -10.92 -2.57
C ARG A 112 17.93 -10.72 -4.00
N LYS A 113 16.61 -10.71 -4.20
CA LYS A 113 16.01 -10.43 -5.52
C LYS A 113 16.31 -9.00 -5.96
N LEU A 114 16.16 -8.02 -5.07
CA LEU A 114 16.44 -6.61 -5.35
C LEU A 114 17.93 -6.35 -5.61
N VAL A 115 18.83 -7.04 -4.89
CA VAL A 115 20.29 -6.98 -5.18
C VAL A 115 20.60 -7.56 -6.55
N ARG A 116 20.05 -8.74 -6.88
CA ARG A 116 20.27 -9.37 -8.20
C ARG A 116 19.73 -8.53 -9.37
N SER A 117 18.68 -7.76 -9.13
CA SER A 117 18.13 -6.83 -10.14
C SER A 117 18.85 -5.48 -10.20
N GLY A 118 19.89 -5.27 -9.38
CA GLY A 118 20.67 -4.04 -9.36
C GLY A 118 19.93 -2.81 -8.81
N LEU A 119 18.80 -3.02 -8.10
CA LEU A 119 18.03 -1.92 -7.53
C LEU A 119 18.53 -1.50 -6.13
N ILE A 120 19.08 -2.46 -5.39
CA ILE A 120 19.77 -2.20 -4.13
C ILE A 120 21.13 -2.88 -4.12
N GLU A 121 22.01 -2.42 -3.28
CA GLU A 121 23.33 -3.01 -3.05
C GLU A 121 23.57 -3.24 -1.57
N THR A 122 24.56 -4.07 -1.26
CA THR A 122 24.98 -4.33 0.10
C THR A 122 26.17 -3.46 0.46
N GLU A 123 26.18 -2.94 1.69
CA GLU A 123 27.25 -2.18 2.27
C GLU A 123 27.66 -2.82 3.60
N GLY A 124 28.98 -2.84 3.90
CA GLY A 124 29.52 -3.32 5.17
C GLY A 124 30.13 -4.72 5.11
N SER A 125 30.42 -5.27 6.29
CA SER A 125 31.16 -6.51 6.54
C SER A 125 30.50 -7.76 5.94
N SER A 126 31.32 -8.82 5.73
CA SER A 126 30.89 -10.16 5.32
C SER A 126 29.96 -10.87 6.34
N SER A 127 29.76 -10.30 7.52
CA SER A 127 28.82 -10.78 8.53
C SER A 127 27.39 -10.46 8.17
N ARG A 128 26.52 -11.48 8.08
CA ARG A 128 25.09 -11.33 7.76
C ARG A 128 24.34 -10.36 8.70
N LYS A 129 24.78 -10.21 9.96
CA LYS A 129 24.18 -9.32 10.96
C LYS A 129 24.55 -7.84 10.73
N GLU A 130 25.68 -7.58 10.09
CA GLU A 130 26.21 -6.22 9.86
C GLU A 130 25.93 -5.73 8.45
N THR A 131 25.52 -6.63 7.53
CA THR A 131 25.13 -6.25 6.16
C THR A 131 24.02 -5.21 6.19
N ARG A 132 24.25 -4.11 5.52
CA ARG A 132 23.28 -3.05 5.28
C ARG A 132 22.89 -3.03 3.80
N TYR A 133 21.71 -2.54 3.52
CA TYR A 133 21.18 -2.41 2.16
C TYR A 133 20.92 -0.94 1.89
N ARG A 134 21.31 -0.48 0.71
CA ARG A 134 20.99 0.86 0.20
C ARG A 134 20.53 0.79 -1.25
N ALA A 135 19.83 1.81 -1.72
CA ALA A 135 19.45 1.90 -3.12
C ALA A 135 20.67 2.25 -3.99
N THR A 136 20.77 1.62 -5.15
CA THR A 136 21.72 1.99 -6.20
C THR A 136 21.24 3.23 -6.97
N ALA A 137 22.06 3.80 -7.85
CA ALA A 137 21.62 4.86 -8.76
C ALA A 137 20.39 4.43 -9.59
N THR A 138 20.35 3.17 -10.06
CA THR A 138 19.20 2.61 -10.77
C THR A 138 17.99 2.52 -9.83
N GLY A 139 18.18 2.05 -8.59
CA GLY A 139 17.12 1.99 -7.57
C GLY A 139 16.54 3.38 -7.27
N HIS A 140 17.37 4.41 -7.18
CA HIS A 140 16.93 5.80 -7.03
C HIS A 140 16.06 6.24 -8.21
N SER A 141 16.54 6.05 -9.46
CA SER A 141 15.81 6.43 -10.66
C SER A 141 14.44 5.74 -10.75
N VAL A 142 14.39 4.42 -10.46
CA VAL A 142 13.14 3.63 -10.48
C VAL A 142 12.17 4.11 -9.38
N THR A 143 12.65 4.37 -8.18
CA THR A 143 11.78 4.83 -7.08
C THR A 143 11.29 6.25 -7.27
N GLU A 144 12.05 7.14 -7.91
CA GLU A 144 11.58 8.47 -8.30
C GLU A 144 10.49 8.39 -9.39
N ALA A 145 10.69 7.56 -10.42
CA ALA A 145 9.66 7.34 -11.43
C ALA A 145 8.38 6.72 -10.85
N TYR A 146 8.52 5.77 -9.92
CA TYR A 146 7.41 5.21 -9.15
C TYR A 146 6.67 6.30 -8.35
N ALA A 147 7.40 7.17 -7.64
CA ALA A 147 6.83 8.25 -6.85
C ALA A 147 6.07 9.26 -7.73
N ALA A 148 6.63 9.62 -8.90
CA ALA A 148 5.97 10.51 -9.86
C ALA A 148 4.67 9.91 -10.40
N LEU A 149 4.68 8.64 -10.82
CA LEU A 149 3.48 7.95 -11.28
C LEU A 149 2.43 7.83 -10.17
N ARG A 150 2.86 7.49 -8.94
CA ARG A 150 1.99 7.45 -7.77
C ARG A 150 1.30 8.80 -7.54
N ALA A 151 2.06 9.90 -7.56
CA ALA A 151 1.56 11.25 -7.35
C ALA A 151 0.55 11.67 -8.43
N ALA A 152 0.78 11.26 -9.67
CA ALA A 152 -0.12 11.57 -10.77
C ALA A 152 -1.42 10.76 -10.77
N THR A 153 -1.47 9.61 -10.09
CA THR A 153 -2.59 8.67 -10.19
C THR A 153 -3.44 8.59 -8.92
N LEU A 154 -2.86 8.25 -7.79
CA LEU A 154 -3.62 7.90 -6.59
C LEU A 154 -4.14 9.10 -5.79
N PRO A 155 -3.36 10.16 -5.49
CA PRO A 155 -3.84 11.30 -4.72
C PRO A 155 -5.08 11.96 -5.31
N PRO A 156 -5.17 12.25 -6.64
CA PRO A 156 -6.37 12.85 -7.21
C PRO A 156 -7.62 11.98 -7.08
N MET A 157 -7.47 10.64 -7.07
CA MET A 157 -8.58 9.71 -6.84
C MET A 157 -9.03 9.72 -5.38
N LEU A 158 -8.09 9.79 -4.44
CA LEU A 158 -8.38 9.84 -3.00
C LEU A 158 -9.01 11.16 -2.60
N GLU A 159 -8.57 12.28 -3.16
CA GLU A 159 -9.17 13.61 -2.94
C GLU A 159 -10.63 13.69 -3.39
N ALA A 160 -11.04 12.84 -4.34
CA ALA A 160 -12.43 12.73 -4.75
C ALA A 160 -13.33 12.02 -3.73
N LEU A 161 -12.76 11.37 -2.69
CA LEU A 161 -13.51 10.75 -1.61
C LEU A 161 -13.88 11.79 -0.55
N ASP A 162 -15.17 11.84 -0.20
CA ASP A 162 -15.67 12.78 0.80
C ASP A 162 -14.97 12.61 2.16
N GLY A 163 -14.37 13.69 2.63
CA GLY A 163 -13.69 13.76 3.92
C GLY A 163 -12.33 13.07 3.98
N TRP A 164 -11.73 12.68 2.84
CA TRP A 164 -10.41 12.05 2.82
C TRP A 164 -9.35 12.91 3.52
N ALA A 165 -9.21 14.18 3.15
CA ALA A 165 -8.21 15.08 3.71
C ALA A 165 -8.33 15.22 5.24
N ALA A 166 -9.58 15.29 5.76
CA ALA A 166 -9.84 15.43 7.18
C ALA A 166 -9.66 14.12 7.98
N LYS A 167 -9.77 12.97 7.34
CA LYS A 167 -9.76 11.66 8.00
C LYS A 167 -8.45 10.89 7.82
N SER A 168 -7.61 11.25 6.83
CA SER A 168 -6.43 10.48 6.46
C SER A 168 -5.43 10.32 7.60
N GLU A 169 -5.15 11.40 8.34
CA GLU A 169 -4.24 11.37 9.49
C GLU A 169 -4.78 10.48 10.62
N THR A 170 -6.03 10.70 11.01
CA THR A 170 -6.68 9.88 12.04
C THR A 170 -6.74 8.41 11.62
N THR A 171 -7.02 8.13 10.35
CA THR A 171 -7.03 6.76 9.82
C THR A 171 -5.64 6.13 9.89
N SER A 172 -4.57 6.87 9.57
CA SER A 172 -3.20 6.35 9.68
C SER A 172 -2.86 5.97 11.12
N ILE A 173 -3.17 6.81 12.09
CA ILE A 173 -2.95 6.53 13.52
C ILE A 173 -3.75 5.27 13.95
N GLN A 174 -5.01 5.15 13.51
CA GLN A 174 -5.83 3.98 13.80
C GLN A 174 -5.25 2.69 13.21
N LEU A 175 -4.71 2.73 11.99
CA LEU A 175 -4.05 1.57 11.37
C LEU A 175 -2.83 1.12 12.18
N ASP A 176 -2.01 2.04 12.69
CA ASP A 176 -0.85 1.73 13.53
C ASP A 176 -1.27 1.08 14.86
N LEU A 177 -2.31 1.62 15.51
CA LEU A 177 -2.84 1.05 16.75
C LEU A 177 -3.40 -0.37 16.52
N ILE A 178 -4.20 -0.57 15.47
CA ILE A 178 -4.77 -1.87 15.12
C ILE A 178 -3.67 -2.87 14.76
N SER A 179 -2.66 -2.46 14.02
CA SER A 179 -1.49 -3.28 13.70
C SER A 179 -0.80 -3.77 14.97
N SER A 180 -0.62 -2.90 15.97
CA SER A 180 -0.05 -3.26 17.26
C SER A 180 -0.92 -4.25 18.04
N LEU A 181 -2.25 -4.12 18.00
CA LEU A 181 -3.18 -5.06 18.63
C LEU A 181 -3.14 -6.44 17.97
N TYR A 182 -3.06 -6.53 16.64
CA TYR A 182 -2.88 -7.82 15.95
C TYR A 182 -1.55 -8.47 16.30
N ALA A 183 -0.46 -7.70 16.40
CA ALA A 183 0.83 -8.24 16.84
C ALA A 183 0.78 -8.81 18.26
N GLN A 184 0.11 -8.14 19.20
CA GLN A 184 -0.11 -8.64 20.57
C GLN A 184 -1.00 -9.89 20.57
N ALA A 185 -2.10 -9.90 19.82
CA ALA A 185 -2.99 -11.05 19.71
C ALA A 185 -2.27 -12.28 19.14
N ALA A 186 -1.38 -12.09 18.17
CA ALA A 186 -0.54 -13.16 17.64
C ALA A 186 0.38 -13.77 18.71
N GLN A 187 0.99 -12.96 19.59
CA GLN A 187 1.79 -13.45 20.70
C GLN A 187 0.95 -14.26 21.72
N VAL A 188 -0.25 -13.78 22.05
CA VAL A 188 -1.18 -14.51 22.92
C VAL A 188 -1.57 -15.86 22.30
N ALA A 189 -1.83 -15.91 20.99
CA ALA A 189 -2.17 -17.16 20.31
C ALA A 189 -1.01 -18.17 20.34
N ILE A 190 0.24 -17.72 20.16
CA ILE A 190 1.43 -18.55 20.23
C ILE A 190 1.60 -19.13 21.66
N THR A 191 1.44 -18.32 22.69
CA THR A 191 1.60 -18.78 24.08
C THR A 191 0.53 -19.78 24.48
N ARG A 192 -0.73 -19.63 24.02
CA ARG A 192 -1.82 -20.58 24.29
C ARG A 192 -1.58 -21.98 23.67
N ARG A 193 -0.87 -22.04 22.55
CA ARG A 193 -0.53 -23.32 21.88
C ARG A 193 0.35 -24.24 22.75
N HIS A 194 1.10 -23.68 23.69
CA HIS A 194 2.06 -24.39 24.54
C HIS A 194 1.53 -24.64 25.96
N GLN A 195 0.26 -24.30 26.23
CA GLN A 195 -0.40 -24.68 27.49
C GLN A 195 -1.08 -26.05 27.28
N PRO A 196 -0.75 -27.07 28.12
CA PRO A 196 -1.33 -28.42 28.04
C PRO A 196 -2.85 -28.40 28.30
#